data_0a90a739c970ad5990aebba89c2b12ce
#
_entry.id   0a90a739c970ad5990aebba89c2b12ce
#
_cell.length_a   1.000
_cell.length_b   1.000
_cell.length_c   1.000
_cell.angle_alpha   90.00
_cell.angle_beta   90.00
_cell.angle_gamma   90.00
#
_symmetry.space_group_name_H-M   'P 1'
#
loop_
_entity.id
_entity.type
_entity.pdbx_description
1 polymer ?
#
loop_
_entity_poly.entity_id
_entity_poly.type
_entity_poly.pdbx_seq_one_letter_code
_entity_poly.pdbx_strand_id
1 'polypeptide(L)' 'MAKASEQLLTVGQAATRLGLKEATIRRYILERRIPYVKLRRAVRIPIEAIESWIVASYRPAIDEQAGGK' A
#
# COMPACT_ATOMS: atom_id res chain seq x y z
N MET A 1 20.71 -1.14 8.93
CA MET A 1 20.24 -1.47 9.16
C MET A 1 19.08 -1.85 9.18
N ALA A 2 18.91 -2.71 9.36
CA ALA A 2 17.65 -3.14 9.18
C ALA A 2 16.80 -2.52 10.15
N LYS A 3 15.70 -2.09 9.78
CA LYS A 3 14.84 -1.55 10.65
C LYS A 3 13.63 -2.34 10.58
N ALA A 4 12.81 -2.28 11.52
CA ALA A 4 11.54 -2.92 11.48
C ALA A 4 10.78 -2.49 10.26
N SER A 5 11.01 -1.27 9.89
CA SER A 5 10.36 -0.73 8.72
C SER A 5 10.77 -1.45 7.47
N GLU A 6 11.82 -2.24 7.54
CA GLU A 6 12.24 -2.96 6.37
C GLU A 6 11.49 -4.26 6.20
N GLN A 7 10.49 -4.47 7.00
CA GLN A 7 9.67 -5.63 6.82
C GLN A 7 9.03 -5.61 5.45
N LEU A 8 9.04 -6.74 4.79
CA LEU A 8 8.48 -6.88 3.48
C LEU A 8 7.23 -7.74 3.55
N LEU A 9 6.20 -7.32 2.88
CA LEU A 9 4.92 -8.02 2.90
C LEU A 9 4.71 -8.73 1.58
N THR A 10 4.04 -9.87 1.64
CA THR A 10 3.58 -10.50 0.41
C THR A 10 2.41 -9.70 -0.13
N VAL A 11 2.05 -9.98 -1.39
CA VAL A 11 0.88 -9.34 -1.98
C VAL A 11 -0.35 -9.63 -1.14
N GLY A 12 -0.49 -10.86 -0.66
CA GLY A 12 -1.63 -11.21 0.16
C GLY A 12 -1.67 -10.45 1.46
N GLN A 13 -0.51 -10.30 2.11
CA GLN A 13 -0.45 -9.56 3.36
C GLN A 13 -0.77 -8.09 3.15
N ALA A 14 -0.25 -7.52 2.05
CA ALA A 14 -0.53 -6.13 1.75
C ALA A 14 -2.02 -5.95 1.47
N ALA A 15 -2.61 -6.87 0.74
CA ALA A 15 -4.04 -6.79 0.44
C ALA A 15 -4.87 -6.83 1.72
N THR A 16 -4.52 -7.72 2.62
CA THR A 16 -5.22 -7.82 3.89
C THR A 16 -5.11 -6.52 4.68
N ARG A 17 -3.90 -5.99 4.71
CA ARG A 17 -3.67 -4.77 5.48
C ARG A 17 -4.44 -3.59 4.92
N LEU A 18 -4.61 -3.55 3.61
CA LEU A 18 -5.33 -2.45 2.97
C LEU A 18 -6.81 -2.75 2.78
N GLY A 19 -7.23 -3.98 3.06
CA GLY A 19 -8.62 -4.34 2.87
C GLY A 19 -8.99 -4.45 1.40
N LEU A 20 -8.03 -4.81 0.56
CA LEU A 20 -8.25 -4.91 -0.87
C LEU A 20 -8.02 -6.34 -1.32
N LYS A 21 -8.41 -6.62 -2.55
CA LYS A 21 -8.16 -7.93 -3.12
C LYS A 21 -6.74 -8.00 -3.66
N GLU A 22 -6.18 -9.20 -3.65
CA GLU A 22 -4.84 -9.38 -4.19
C GLU A 22 -4.76 -8.93 -5.64
N ALA A 23 -5.78 -9.23 -6.42
CA ALA A 23 -5.77 -8.83 -7.82
C ALA A 23 -5.65 -7.32 -7.95
N THR A 24 -6.27 -6.59 -7.04
CA THR A 24 -6.19 -5.14 -7.04
C THR A 24 -4.77 -4.69 -6.76
N ILE A 25 -4.11 -5.32 -5.78
CA ILE A 25 -2.74 -4.98 -5.45
C ILE A 25 -1.82 -5.25 -6.63
N ARG A 26 -2.01 -6.40 -7.28
CA ARG A 26 -1.17 -6.74 -8.43
C ARG A 26 -1.34 -5.73 -9.56
N ARG A 27 -2.57 -5.27 -9.77
CA ARG A 27 -2.81 -4.27 -10.79
C ARG A 27 -2.10 -2.97 -10.44
N TYR A 28 -2.16 -2.56 -9.18
CA TYR A 28 -1.50 -1.33 -8.76
C TYR A 28 0.01 -1.44 -8.95
N ILE A 29 0.56 -2.61 -8.73
CA ILE A 29 1.98 -2.82 -8.95
C ILE A 29 2.30 -2.66 -10.44
N LEU A 30 1.48 -3.27 -11.29
CA LEU A 30 1.68 -3.17 -12.74
C LEU A 30 1.54 -1.73 -13.21
N GLU A 31 0.66 -0.96 -12.59
CA GLU A 31 0.44 0.43 -12.94
C GLU A 31 1.45 1.34 -12.28
N ARG A 32 2.37 0.79 -11.54
CA ARG A 32 3.41 1.54 -10.86
C ARG A 32 2.86 2.49 -9.82
N ARG A 33 1.77 2.12 -9.17
CA ARG A 33 1.18 2.94 -8.13
C ARG A 33 1.73 2.61 -6.76
N ILE A 34 2.25 1.39 -6.60
CA ILE A 34 2.79 0.94 -5.32
C ILE A 34 4.21 0.46 -5.56
N PRO A 35 5.17 0.98 -4.82
CA PRO A 35 6.54 0.49 -4.93
C PRO A 35 6.63 -0.96 -4.47
N TYR A 36 7.52 -1.70 -5.04
CA TYR A 36 7.68 -3.09 -4.66
C TYR A 36 9.13 -3.51 -4.86
N VAL A 37 9.47 -4.62 -4.22
CA VAL A 37 10.78 -5.23 -4.34
C VAL A 37 10.57 -6.56 -5.03
N LYS A 38 11.36 -6.82 -6.05
CA LYS A 38 11.30 -8.10 -6.73
C LYS A 38 12.52 -8.92 -6.35
N LEU A 39 12.27 -10.02 -5.66
CA LEU A 39 13.31 -10.93 -5.22
C LEU A 39 13.18 -12.18 -6.07
N ARG A 40 13.89 -12.18 -7.20
CA ARG A 40 13.78 -13.24 -8.17
C ARG A 40 12.34 -13.29 -8.66
N ARG A 41 11.59 -14.33 -8.32
CA ARG A 41 10.21 -14.44 -8.75
C ARG A 41 9.23 -13.90 -7.71
N ALA A 42 9.74 -13.63 -6.52
CA ALA A 42 8.86 -13.20 -5.45
C ALA A 42 8.71 -11.70 -5.47
N VAL A 43 7.49 -11.24 -5.31
CA VAL A 43 7.21 -9.82 -5.20
C VAL A 43 6.89 -9.53 -3.74
N ARG A 44 7.53 -8.50 -3.22
CA ARG A 44 7.32 -8.09 -1.84
C ARG A 44 7.10 -6.60 -1.80
N ILE A 45 6.32 -6.16 -0.84
CA ILE A 45 5.97 -4.75 -0.73
C ILE A 45 6.47 -4.27 0.62
N PRO A 46 7.39 -3.28 0.64
CA PRO A 46 7.87 -2.77 1.92
C PRO A 46 6.71 -2.18 2.70
N ILE A 47 6.70 -2.44 4.00
CA ILE A 47 5.61 -1.94 4.82
C ILE A 47 5.59 -0.41 4.80
N GLU A 48 6.75 0.21 4.67
CA GLU A 48 6.80 1.66 4.58
C GLU A 48 6.09 2.18 3.35
N ALA A 49 6.17 1.44 2.24
CA ALA A 49 5.48 1.85 1.03
C ALA A 49 3.97 1.81 1.24
N ILE A 50 3.49 0.81 1.96
CA ILE A 50 2.07 0.71 2.26
C ILE A 50 1.65 1.89 3.14
N GLU A 51 2.43 2.19 4.15
CA GLU A 51 2.08 3.27 5.07
C GLU A 51 2.11 4.62 4.37
N SER A 52 3.10 4.84 3.51
CA SER A 52 3.17 6.08 2.76
C SER A 52 1.97 6.22 1.83
N TRP A 53 1.57 5.11 1.22
CA TRP A 53 0.45 5.14 0.31
C TRP A 53 -0.85 5.45 1.05
N ILE A 54 -1.00 4.91 2.25
CA ILE A 54 -2.17 5.21 3.06
C ILE A 54 -2.21 6.70 3.39
N VAL A 55 -1.07 7.24 3.81
CA VAL A 55 -1.01 8.66 4.15
C VAL A 55 -1.34 9.51 2.94
N ALA A 56 -0.76 9.17 1.79
CA ALA A 56 -0.98 9.95 0.59
C ALA A 56 -2.42 9.87 0.11
N SER A 57 -3.11 8.78 0.46
CA SER A 57 -4.48 8.58 0.01
C SER A 57 -5.50 9.03 1.03
N TYR A 58 -5.03 9.49 2.18
CA TYR A 58 -5.94 9.85 3.25
C TYR A 58 -6.79 11.07 2.85
N ARG A 59 -8.06 10.97 3.11
CA ARG A 59 -8.98 12.09 2.85
C ARG A 59 -9.75 12.32 4.13
N PRO A 60 -9.45 13.39 4.87
CA PRO A 60 -10.14 13.63 6.13
C PRO A 60 -11.60 13.93 5.89
N ALA A 61 -12.41 13.57 6.84
CA ALA A 61 -13.81 13.95 6.80
C ALA A 61 -13.89 15.42 7.17
N ILE A 62 -14.36 16.20 6.26
CA ILE A 62 -14.43 17.61 6.51
C ILE A 62 -15.85 17.96 6.67
N ASP A 63 -16.07 18.60 7.69
CA ASP A 63 -17.31 18.95 7.83
C ASP A 63 -17.64 20.11 7.22
N GLU A 64 -17.33 20.40 6.89
CA GLU A 64 -17.33 21.06 6.18
C GLU A 64 -17.65 21.23 5.17
N GLN A 65 -17.29 20.72 5.34
CA GLN A 65 -17.27 20.64 4.45
C GLN A 65 -17.89 20.32 3.89
N ALA A 66 -17.98 20.32 4.49
CA ALA A 66 -18.36 19.92 3.97
C ALA A 66 -18.85 19.81 3.32
N GLY A 67 -18.83 19.89 3.51
CA GLY A 67 -19.10 19.54 2.80
C GLY A 67 -19.47 19.35 2.14
N GLY A 68 -19.37 19.36 2.14
CA GLY A 68 -19.52 18.93 1.42
C GLY A 68 -20.09 18.50 0.97
N LYS A 69 -20.23 18.27 0.96
CA LYS A 69 -20.59 17.71 0.56
C LYS A 69 -20.94 17.61 0.47
#